data_32aeb86909949aa2ecd3a7f20ebe4268
#
_entry.id   32aeb86909949aa2ecd3a7f20ebe4268
#
_cell.length_a   1.000
_cell.length_b   1.000
_cell.length_c   1.000
_cell.angle_alpha   90.00
_cell.angle_beta   90.00
_cell.angle_gamma   90.00
#
_symmetry.space_group_name_H-M   'P 1'
#
loop_
_entity.id
_entity.type
_entity.pdbx_description
1 polymer ?
#
loop_
_entity_poly.entity_id
_entity_poly.type
_entity_poly.pdbx_seq_one_letter_code
_entity_poly.pdbx_strand_id
1 'polypeptide(L)'
;MRRWKDKIGTDGLPVGERNVLTNIRYADDLMIYATSWEELVRMLEALVEELQAIGLHLNQKKSKIFTTSSRKPTMIEVAGEFVEVLDGQAAHKYLGRKISGNLGSRNSIEVAHRIQSAWAKFAQHRDILSDKNVCLRSRLRLFSAVVTPCVLFGLSTCALTGAQVESLNVVQHRMLRVIVGWVRLREEPWADTMRRMRDRVDRAMNIFPIQPWSSQLARRKFNLAGMFMKNQEDWPSIIIRWHPNTTNSFAFRSRGRPQRRWEDDFLEFTSVRFPGRDWRDIAVDEVLWSSQMEAFIAGRS
;
A
#
# COMPACT_ATOMS: atom_id res chain seq x y z
N MET A 1 -19.57 -15.94 13.31
CA MET A 1 -19.44 -14.53 12.85
C MET A 1 -20.78 -13.79 12.75
N ARG A 2 -21.89 -14.37 12.25
CA ARG A 2 -23.22 -13.71 12.36
C ARG A 2 -23.57 -13.46 13.82
N ARG A 3 -23.58 -14.52 14.66
CA ARG A 3 -23.84 -14.43 16.11
C ARG A 3 -22.96 -13.39 16.81
N TRP A 4 -21.67 -13.31 16.46
CA TRP A 4 -20.78 -12.28 16.98
C TRP A 4 -21.26 -10.87 16.60
N LYS A 5 -21.62 -10.65 15.33
CA LYS A 5 -22.16 -9.34 14.88
C LYS A 5 -23.46 -8.98 15.61
N ASP A 6 -24.30 -9.95 15.86
CA ASP A 6 -25.55 -9.73 16.60
C ASP A 6 -25.29 -9.32 18.07
N LYS A 7 -24.21 -9.89 18.68
CA LYS A 7 -23.79 -9.53 20.05
C LYS A 7 -23.20 -8.14 20.17
N ILE A 8 -22.38 -7.71 19.22
CA ILE A 8 -21.71 -6.40 19.27
C ILE A 8 -22.58 -5.24 18.78
N GLY A 9 -23.72 -5.54 18.15
CA GLY A 9 -24.68 -4.53 17.71
C GLY A 9 -24.09 -3.49 16.77
N THR A 10 -24.01 -2.23 17.23
CA THR A 10 -23.50 -1.07 16.47
C THR A 10 -22.04 -0.74 16.76
N ASP A 11 -21.31 -1.56 17.52
CA ASP A 11 -19.89 -1.34 17.81
C ASP A 11 -19.07 -1.39 16.51
N GLY A 12 -18.10 -0.49 16.39
CA GLY A 12 -17.23 -0.37 15.22
C GLY A 12 -16.94 1.08 14.83
N LEU A 13 -16.21 1.27 13.75
CA LEU A 13 -15.87 2.58 13.23
C LEU A 13 -17.00 3.13 12.35
N PRO A 14 -17.66 4.24 12.72
CA PRO A 14 -18.64 4.89 11.86
C PRO A 14 -17.99 5.40 10.56
N VAL A 15 -18.57 5.03 9.41
CA VAL A 15 -18.10 5.42 8.09
C VAL A 15 -19.26 6.08 7.34
N GLY A 16 -19.28 7.41 7.31
CA GLY A 16 -20.42 8.17 6.84
C GLY A 16 -21.62 8.08 7.82
N GLU A 17 -22.81 8.36 7.32
CA GLU A 17 -24.01 8.47 8.19
C GLU A 17 -24.67 7.13 8.53
N ARG A 18 -24.48 6.10 7.69
CA ARG A 18 -25.25 4.86 7.75
C ARG A 18 -24.44 3.59 7.90
N ASN A 19 -23.11 3.68 7.76
CA ASN A 19 -22.26 2.52 7.72
C ASN A 19 -21.37 2.43 8.96
N VAL A 20 -21.22 1.22 9.49
CA VAL A 20 -20.28 0.93 10.58
C VAL A 20 -19.32 -0.17 10.12
N LEU A 21 -18.03 0.15 10.09
CA LEU A 21 -16.98 -0.81 9.79
C LEU A 21 -16.57 -1.51 11.09
N THR A 22 -17.05 -2.72 11.30
CA THR A 22 -16.74 -3.54 12.48
C THR A 22 -15.48 -4.36 12.28
N ASN A 23 -15.33 -4.96 11.11
CA ASN A 23 -14.19 -5.85 10.80
C ASN A 23 -13.94 -6.00 9.30
N ILE A 24 -12.70 -6.38 8.97
CA ILE A 24 -12.28 -6.88 7.65
C ILE A 24 -11.71 -8.28 7.86
N ARG A 25 -12.08 -9.23 6.99
CA ARG A 25 -11.69 -10.64 7.09
C ARG A 25 -11.05 -11.13 5.80
N TYR A 26 -10.00 -11.92 5.99
CA TYR A 26 -9.37 -12.65 4.90
C TYR A 26 -8.91 -14.02 5.42
N ALA A 27 -9.58 -15.07 5.02
CA ALA A 27 -9.41 -16.42 5.58
C ALA A 27 -9.53 -16.42 7.12
N ASP A 28 -8.49 -16.78 7.82
CA ASP A 28 -8.33 -16.78 9.27
C ASP A 28 -7.87 -15.43 9.86
N ASP A 29 -7.32 -14.55 9.02
CA ASP A 29 -6.92 -13.21 9.45
C ASP A 29 -8.13 -12.28 9.62
N LEU A 30 -8.23 -11.65 10.79
CA LEU A 30 -9.31 -10.75 11.16
C LEU A 30 -8.74 -9.41 11.65
N MET A 31 -9.25 -8.32 11.11
CA MET A 31 -8.99 -6.97 11.60
C MET A 31 -10.29 -6.38 12.14
N ILE A 32 -10.28 -5.99 13.41
CA ILE A 32 -11.43 -5.40 14.12
C ILE A 32 -11.18 -3.91 14.31
N TYR A 33 -12.23 -3.12 14.20
CA TYR A 33 -12.20 -1.67 14.38
C TYR A 33 -13.09 -1.29 15.54
N ALA A 34 -12.60 -0.41 16.41
CA ALA A 34 -13.33 0.13 17.54
C ALA A 34 -12.98 1.63 17.74
N THR A 35 -13.86 2.36 18.36
CA THR A 35 -13.69 3.80 18.65
C THR A 35 -13.17 4.06 20.05
N SER A 36 -13.31 3.09 20.97
CA SER A 36 -12.79 3.16 22.34
C SER A 36 -12.17 1.83 22.80
N TRP A 37 -11.48 1.88 23.93
CA TRP A 37 -10.89 0.69 24.54
C TRP A 37 -11.94 -0.26 25.08
N GLU A 38 -12.98 0.26 25.71
CA GLU A 38 -14.09 -0.49 26.27
C GLU A 38 -14.86 -1.21 25.16
N GLU A 39 -15.09 -0.52 24.05
CA GLU A 39 -15.73 -1.10 22.87
C GLU A 39 -14.87 -2.25 22.31
N LEU A 40 -13.55 -2.02 22.16
CA LEU A 40 -12.63 -3.06 21.66
C LEU A 40 -12.63 -4.31 22.53
N VAL A 41 -12.59 -4.13 23.86
CA VAL A 41 -12.61 -5.25 24.82
C VAL A 41 -13.91 -6.05 24.67
N ARG A 42 -15.08 -5.39 24.68
CA ARG A 42 -16.38 -6.06 24.50
C ARG A 42 -16.44 -6.84 23.18
N MET A 43 -15.97 -6.24 22.08
CA MET A 43 -15.93 -6.89 20.76
C MET A 43 -15.03 -8.12 20.76
N LEU A 44 -13.87 -8.05 21.41
CA LEU A 44 -12.93 -9.17 21.50
C LEU A 44 -13.42 -10.27 22.42
N GLU A 45 -14.00 -9.96 23.58
CA GLU A 45 -14.58 -10.94 24.48
C GLU A 45 -15.74 -11.71 23.82
N ALA A 46 -16.66 -10.98 23.17
CA ALA A 46 -17.74 -11.61 22.40
C ALA A 46 -17.19 -12.49 21.26
N LEU A 47 -16.06 -12.11 20.64
CA LEU A 47 -15.40 -12.93 19.62
C LEU A 47 -14.82 -14.21 20.23
N VAL A 48 -14.13 -14.09 21.36
CA VAL A 48 -13.52 -15.25 22.05
C VAL A 48 -14.58 -16.26 22.44
N GLU A 49 -15.73 -15.82 23.01
CA GLU A 49 -16.85 -16.70 23.34
C GLU A 49 -17.36 -17.45 22.10
N GLU A 50 -17.59 -16.78 20.98
CA GLU A 50 -18.09 -17.41 19.75
C GLU A 50 -17.04 -18.36 19.13
N LEU A 51 -15.75 -18.06 19.24
CA LEU A 51 -14.70 -18.96 18.79
C LEU A 51 -14.62 -20.22 19.67
N GLN A 52 -14.67 -20.06 21.00
CA GLN A 52 -14.64 -21.16 21.94
C GLN A 52 -15.83 -22.10 21.74
N ALA A 53 -17.01 -21.55 21.45
CA ALA A 53 -18.22 -22.34 21.18
C ALA A 53 -18.10 -23.31 19.99
N ILE A 54 -17.12 -23.06 19.09
CA ILE A 54 -16.82 -23.90 17.92
C ILE A 54 -15.43 -24.56 17.99
N GLY A 55 -14.80 -24.55 19.19
CA GLY A 55 -13.49 -25.17 19.42
C GLY A 55 -12.30 -24.42 18.85
N LEU A 56 -12.45 -23.14 18.51
CA LEU A 56 -11.36 -22.27 18.04
C LEU A 56 -10.87 -21.35 19.15
N HIS A 57 -9.60 -20.94 19.07
CA HIS A 57 -8.98 -20.04 20.03
C HIS A 57 -8.29 -18.87 19.33
N LEU A 58 -8.33 -17.70 19.96
CA LEU A 58 -7.59 -16.53 19.51
C LEU A 58 -6.08 -16.76 19.75
N ASN A 59 -5.25 -16.52 18.75
CA ASN A 59 -3.80 -16.57 18.91
C ASN A 59 -3.27 -15.21 19.38
N GLN A 60 -3.19 -15.02 20.70
CA GLN A 60 -2.81 -13.73 21.30
C GLN A 60 -1.40 -13.32 20.95
N LYS A 61 -0.45 -14.25 20.85
CA LYS A 61 0.96 -13.95 20.48
C LYS A 61 1.05 -13.31 19.11
N LYS A 62 0.14 -13.69 18.20
CA LYS A 62 0.04 -13.11 16.85
C LYS A 62 -0.92 -11.92 16.78
N SER A 63 -1.82 -11.78 17.75
CA SER A 63 -2.76 -10.66 17.79
C SER A 63 -2.06 -9.40 18.28
N LYS A 64 -2.33 -8.28 17.63
CA LYS A 64 -1.72 -6.97 17.95
C LYS A 64 -2.77 -5.88 17.84
N ILE A 65 -2.68 -4.90 18.72
CA ILE A 65 -3.57 -3.75 18.72
C ILE A 65 -2.81 -2.52 18.25
N PHE A 66 -3.41 -1.80 17.32
CA PHE A 66 -2.95 -0.49 16.86
C PHE A 66 -3.89 0.58 17.40
N THR A 67 -3.35 1.72 17.77
CA THR A 67 -4.15 2.87 18.19
C THR A 67 -3.61 4.16 17.62
N THR A 68 -4.51 5.10 17.34
CA THR A 68 -4.18 6.49 17.05
C THR A 68 -4.23 7.38 18.30
N SER A 69 -4.65 6.84 19.43
CA SER A 69 -4.68 7.56 20.71
C SER A 69 -3.27 7.80 21.25
N SER A 70 -3.04 9.00 21.75
CA SER A 70 -1.80 9.34 22.49
C SER A 70 -1.73 8.68 23.88
N ARG A 71 -2.89 8.44 24.49
CA ARG A 71 -3.01 7.71 25.77
C ARG A 71 -3.34 6.26 25.46
N LYS A 72 -2.37 5.37 25.65
CA LYS A 72 -2.51 3.95 25.36
C LYS A 72 -1.92 3.11 26.49
N PRO A 73 -2.58 2.01 26.89
CA PRO A 73 -1.97 0.97 27.68
C PRO A 73 -0.89 0.24 26.85
N THR A 74 -0.01 -0.50 27.51
CA THR A 74 0.95 -1.40 26.83
C THR A 74 0.32 -2.74 26.46
N MET A 75 -0.65 -3.16 27.25
CA MET A 75 -1.41 -4.42 27.07
C MET A 75 -2.86 -4.18 27.46
N ILE A 76 -3.75 -4.97 26.85
CA ILE A 76 -5.16 -5.04 27.22
C ILE A 76 -5.48 -6.48 27.59
N GLU A 77 -6.19 -6.69 28.69
CA GLU A 77 -6.72 -7.98 29.07
C GLU A 77 -8.02 -8.25 28.30
N VAL A 78 -8.11 -9.45 27.73
CA VAL A 78 -9.27 -9.95 26.99
C VAL A 78 -9.49 -11.39 27.39
N ALA A 79 -10.61 -11.70 28.01
CA ALA A 79 -10.98 -13.04 28.46
C ALA A 79 -9.87 -13.75 29.29
N GLY A 80 -9.22 -13.02 30.20
CA GLY A 80 -8.16 -13.51 31.07
C GLY A 80 -6.77 -13.58 30.44
N GLU A 81 -6.60 -13.12 29.22
CA GLU A 81 -5.31 -13.12 28.52
C GLU A 81 -4.94 -11.73 27.99
N PHE A 82 -3.63 -11.44 27.88
CA PHE A 82 -3.13 -10.12 27.51
C PHE A 82 -2.78 -10.02 26.03
N VAL A 83 -3.31 -9.00 25.36
CA VAL A 83 -2.99 -8.65 23.98
C VAL A 83 -2.13 -7.38 23.97
N GLU A 84 -1.02 -7.42 23.24
CA GLU A 84 -0.07 -6.32 23.15
C GLU A 84 -0.62 -5.14 22.33
N VAL A 85 -0.50 -3.93 22.88
CA VAL A 85 -0.75 -2.67 22.19
C VAL A 85 0.57 -2.17 21.62
N LEU A 86 0.68 -2.12 20.32
CA LEU A 86 1.91 -1.73 19.65
C LEU A 86 2.24 -0.26 19.89
N ASP A 87 3.54 0.02 20.03
CA ASP A 87 4.01 1.39 20.01
C ASP A 87 3.75 2.05 18.66
N GLY A 88 3.53 3.37 18.64
CA GLY A 88 3.24 4.12 17.43
C GLY A 88 4.31 3.98 16.33
N GLN A 89 5.56 3.70 16.70
CA GLN A 89 6.66 3.44 15.78
C GLN A 89 6.73 1.98 15.32
N ALA A 90 6.10 1.07 16.05
CA ALA A 90 6.10 -0.35 15.72
C ALA A 90 5.25 -0.61 14.47
N ALA A 91 5.65 -1.59 13.69
CA ALA A 91 4.92 -2.05 12.52
C ALA A 91 4.69 -3.56 12.61
N HIS A 92 3.47 -3.98 12.32
CA HIS A 92 3.09 -5.38 12.25
C HIS A 92 2.77 -5.80 10.83
N LYS A 93 3.07 -7.06 10.50
CA LYS A 93 2.79 -7.61 9.17
C LYS A 93 1.35 -8.16 9.12
N TYR A 94 0.54 -7.63 8.23
CA TYR A 94 -0.82 -8.08 7.97
C TYR A 94 -1.03 -8.24 6.46
N LEU A 95 -1.48 -9.41 6.01
CA LEU A 95 -1.67 -9.75 4.59
C LEU A 95 -0.47 -9.38 3.70
N GLY A 96 0.72 -9.61 4.20
CA GLY A 96 1.96 -9.31 3.48
C GLY A 96 2.39 -7.84 3.50
N ARG A 97 1.65 -6.93 4.11
CA ARG A 97 1.97 -5.50 4.25
C ARG A 97 2.42 -5.18 5.68
N LYS A 98 3.24 -4.14 5.83
CA LYS A 98 3.53 -3.57 7.16
C LYS A 98 2.55 -2.45 7.47
N ILE A 99 1.79 -2.63 8.55
CA ILE A 99 0.86 -1.63 9.09
C ILE A 99 1.49 -1.04 10.35
N SER A 100 1.41 0.28 10.51
CA SER A 100 1.85 1.02 11.70
C SER A 100 0.75 1.98 12.16
N GLY A 101 0.65 2.19 13.47
CA GLY A 101 -0.23 3.19 14.07
C GLY A 101 0.20 4.64 13.77
N ASN A 102 1.47 4.87 13.42
CA ASN A 102 1.96 6.19 13.04
C ASN A 102 1.58 6.52 11.60
N LEU A 103 0.60 7.39 11.44
CA LEU A 103 0.09 7.81 10.13
C LEU A 103 1.15 8.54 9.28
N GLY A 104 2.09 9.25 9.92
CA GLY A 104 3.15 10.01 9.22
C GLY A 104 4.21 9.11 8.58
N SER A 105 4.57 8.01 9.23
CA SER A 105 5.65 7.11 8.79
C SER A 105 5.18 5.86 8.07
N ARG A 106 3.89 5.51 8.12
CA ARG A 106 3.34 4.25 7.59
C ARG A 106 3.74 3.95 6.14
N ASN A 107 3.69 4.96 5.28
CA ASN A 107 4.04 4.79 3.86
C ASN A 107 5.55 4.55 3.67
N SER A 108 6.39 5.25 4.43
CA SER A 108 7.84 5.05 4.39
C SER A 108 8.24 3.66 4.88
N ILE A 109 7.58 3.17 5.94
CA ILE A 109 7.78 1.81 6.48
C ILE A 109 7.40 0.76 5.42
N GLU A 110 6.26 0.94 4.75
CA GLU A 110 5.83 -0.01 3.71
C GLU A 110 6.76 0.04 2.49
N VAL A 111 7.15 1.21 2.01
CA VAL A 111 8.10 1.35 0.89
C VAL A 111 9.43 0.68 1.22
N ALA A 112 9.99 0.93 2.40
CA ALA A 112 11.23 0.27 2.84
C ALA A 112 11.09 -1.25 2.88
N HIS A 113 9.95 -1.76 3.40
CA HIS A 113 9.66 -3.19 3.42
C HIS A 113 9.56 -3.78 2.00
N ARG A 114 8.92 -3.08 1.06
CA ARG A 114 8.83 -3.53 -0.34
C ARG A 114 10.20 -3.57 -1.02
N ILE A 115 11.00 -2.55 -0.82
CA ILE A 115 12.38 -2.50 -1.34
C ILE A 115 13.21 -3.66 -0.76
N GLN A 116 13.13 -3.90 0.54
CA GLN A 116 13.81 -5.03 1.19
C GLN A 116 13.35 -6.38 0.61
N SER A 117 12.03 -6.56 0.44
CA SER A 117 11.46 -7.77 -0.15
C SER A 117 11.91 -7.98 -1.61
N ALA A 118 12.00 -6.90 -2.38
CA ALA A 118 12.50 -6.93 -3.75
C ALA A 118 13.98 -7.34 -3.81
N TRP A 119 14.84 -6.80 -2.93
CA TRP A 119 16.24 -7.19 -2.83
C TRP A 119 16.40 -8.65 -2.39
N ALA A 120 15.60 -9.11 -1.43
CA ALA A 120 15.59 -10.52 -1.03
C ALA A 120 15.23 -11.44 -2.20
N LYS A 121 14.19 -11.07 -2.98
CA LYS A 121 13.79 -11.81 -4.17
C LYS A 121 14.86 -11.75 -5.28
N PHE A 122 15.49 -10.60 -5.46
CA PHE A 122 16.61 -10.45 -6.40
C PHE A 122 17.79 -11.34 -6.01
N ALA A 123 18.17 -11.35 -4.72
CA ALA A 123 19.26 -12.18 -4.21
C ALA A 123 18.98 -13.67 -4.40
N GLN A 124 17.73 -14.10 -4.20
CA GLN A 124 17.32 -15.50 -4.42
C GLN A 124 17.55 -15.98 -5.88
N HIS A 125 17.48 -15.07 -6.85
CA HIS A 125 17.65 -15.39 -8.28
C HIS A 125 18.93 -14.78 -8.88
N ARG A 126 19.85 -14.31 -8.04
CA ARG A 126 21.02 -13.56 -8.47
C ARG A 126 21.88 -14.35 -9.46
N ASP A 127 22.03 -15.64 -9.24
CA ASP A 127 22.87 -16.51 -10.07
C ASP A 127 22.41 -16.45 -11.54
N ILE A 128 21.11 -16.58 -11.78
CA ILE A 128 20.53 -16.49 -13.13
C ILE A 128 20.53 -15.03 -13.63
N LEU A 129 20.15 -14.07 -12.78
CA LEU A 129 20.03 -12.67 -13.17
C LEU A 129 21.39 -12.05 -13.55
N SER A 130 22.50 -12.54 -12.99
CA SER A 130 23.85 -12.05 -13.26
C SER A 130 24.64 -12.92 -14.25
N ASP A 131 24.14 -14.10 -14.62
CA ASP A 131 24.83 -15.02 -15.50
C ASP A 131 24.87 -14.50 -16.94
N LYS A 132 26.08 -14.24 -17.46
CA LYS A 132 26.28 -13.75 -18.82
C LYS A 132 26.02 -14.82 -19.90
N ASN A 133 25.99 -16.10 -19.53
CA ASN A 133 25.64 -17.20 -20.44
C ASN A 133 24.14 -17.26 -20.72
N VAL A 134 23.32 -16.71 -19.82
CA VAL A 134 21.89 -16.54 -20.03
C VAL A 134 21.65 -15.24 -20.82
N CYS A 135 20.88 -15.31 -21.91
CA CYS A 135 20.64 -14.14 -22.75
C CYS A 135 19.98 -12.99 -21.93
N LEU A 136 20.37 -11.77 -22.21
CA LEU A 136 19.93 -10.59 -21.46
C LEU A 136 18.40 -10.47 -21.42
N ARG A 137 17.72 -10.74 -22.53
CA ARG A 137 16.24 -10.69 -22.61
C ARG A 137 15.58 -11.63 -21.61
N SER A 138 16.09 -12.85 -21.44
CA SER A 138 15.56 -13.83 -20.48
C SER A 138 15.78 -13.38 -19.04
N ARG A 139 16.95 -12.80 -18.72
CA ARG A 139 17.25 -12.25 -17.41
C ARG A 139 16.32 -11.08 -17.06
N LEU A 140 16.09 -10.17 -18.01
CA LEU A 140 15.17 -9.04 -17.84
C LEU A 140 13.71 -9.50 -17.68
N ARG A 141 13.31 -10.52 -18.43
CA ARG A 141 11.98 -11.15 -18.29
C ARG A 141 11.80 -11.77 -16.91
N LEU A 142 12.79 -12.50 -16.41
CA LEU A 142 12.79 -13.08 -15.07
C LEU A 142 12.70 -11.97 -14.00
N PHE A 143 13.51 -10.93 -14.12
CA PHE A 143 13.45 -9.77 -13.22
C PHE A 143 12.06 -9.16 -13.17
N SER A 144 11.46 -8.92 -14.33
CA SER A 144 10.12 -8.34 -14.43
C SER A 144 9.03 -9.24 -13.85
N ALA A 145 9.17 -10.57 -14.00
CA ALA A 145 8.18 -11.54 -13.53
C ALA A 145 8.26 -11.79 -12.01
N VAL A 146 9.46 -11.75 -11.41
CA VAL A 146 9.62 -12.16 -10.00
C VAL A 146 9.94 -11.01 -9.06
N VAL A 147 10.70 -10.00 -9.46
CA VAL A 147 11.11 -8.89 -8.58
C VAL A 147 10.08 -7.76 -8.60
N THR A 148 9.62 -7.36 -9.77
CA THR A 148 8.66 -6.25 -9.92
C THR A 148 7.36 -6.48 -9.15
N PRO A 149 6.72 -7.66 -9.16
CA PRO A 149 5.52 -7.88 -8.35
C PRO A 149 5.77 -7.75 -6.85
N CYS A 150 6.96 -8.15 -6.37
CA CYS A 150 7.32 -8.04 -4.95
C CYS A 150 7.43 -6.60 -4.47
N VAL A 151 8.03 -5.71 -5.27
CA VAL A 151 8.15 -4.30 -4.91
C VAL A 151 6.82 -3.57 -5.02
N LEU A 152 6.03 -3.84 -6.04
CA LEU A 152 4.78 -3.11 -6.29
C LEU A 152 3.57 -3.64 -5.50
N PHE A 153 3.75 -4.74 -4.74
CA PHE A 153 2.66 -5.34 -3.98
C PHE A 153 2.08 -4.35 -2.96
N GLY A 154 0.80 -4.06 -3.07
CA GLY A 154 0.04 -3.19 -2.17
C GLY A 154 0.38 -1.69 -2.23
N LEU A 155 1.43 -1.25 -2.96
CA LEU A 155 1.80 0.16 -3.02
C LEU A 155 0.78 1.04 -3.75
N SER A 156 -0.03 0.49 -4.64
CA SER A 156 -1.10 1.24 -5.31
C SER A 156 -2.18 1.78 -4.37
N THR A 157 -2.27 1.25 -3.14
CA THR A 157 -3.18 1.76 -2.09
C THR A 157 -2.52 2.76 -1.14
N CYS A 158 -1.24 3.08 -1.34
CA CYS A 158 -0.51 4.04 -0.52
C CYS A 158 -0.55 5.45 -1.12
N ALA A 159 -0.62 6.46 -0.25
CA ALA A 159 -0.45 7.86 -0.63
C ALA A 159 1.05 8.22 -0.64
N LEU A 160 1.76 7.81 -1.69
CA LEU A 160 3.21 8.00 -1.79
C LEU A 160 3.56 9.44 -2.19
N THR A 161 4.66 9.94 -1.64
CA THR A 161 5.28 11.20 -2.09
C THR A 161 6.09 10.99 -3.37
N GLY A 162 6.35 12.05 -4.14
CA GLY A 162 7.21 11.97 -5.33
C GLY A 162 8.59 11.39 -5.02
N ALA A 163 9.20 11.77 -3.88
CA ALA A 163 10.49 11.22 -3.45
C ALA A 163 10.43 9.70 -3.16
N GLN A 164 9.33 9.21 -2.58
CA GLN A 164 9.14 7.78 -2.36
C GLN A 164 8.98 7.02 -3.69
N VAL A 165 8.22 7.57 -4.63
CA VAL A 165 8.05 6.99 -5.97
C VAL A 165 9.39 6.96 -6.71
N GLU A 166 10.15 8.06 -6.70
CA GLU A 166 11.47 8.13 -7.34
C GLU A 166 12.45 7.15 -6.72
N SER A 167 12.40 6.94 -5.40
CA SER A 167 13.23 5.93 -4.73
C SER A 167 13.06 4.52 -5.29
N LEU A 168 11.86 4.18 -5.78
CA LEU A 168 11.60 2.89 -6.43
C LEU A 168 12.34 2.78 -7.76
N ASN A 169 12.32 3.84 -8.59
CA ASN A 169 13.05 3.86 -9.86
C ASN A 169 14.57 3.78 -9.63
N VAL A 170 15.08 4.49 -8.62
CA VAL A 170 16.51 4.40 -8.24
C VAL A 170 16.89 2.97 -7.89
N VAL A 171 16.05 2.26 -7.11
CA VAL A 171 16.30 0.85 -6.75
C VAL A 171 16.20 -0.05 -7.98
N GLN A 172 15.22 0.15 -8.85
CA GLN A 172 15.09 -0.58 -10.12
C GLN A 172 16.37 -0.45 -10.96
N HIS A 173 16.85 0.77 -11.16
CA HIS A 173 18.08 1.02 -11.92
C HIS A 173 19.31 0.40 -11.25
N ARG A 174 19.40 0.37 -9.91
CA ARG A 174 20.48 -0.33 -9.20
C ARG A 174 20.48 -1.84 -9.50
N MET A 175 19.32 -2.48 -9.48
CA MET A 175 19.19 -3.90 -9.81
C MET A 175 19.48 -4.16 -11.28
N LEU A 176 18.98 -3.33 -12.18
CA LEU A 176 19.25 -3.45 -13.63
C LEU A 176 20.73 -3.30 -13.96
N ARG A 177 21.47 -2.42 -13.27
CA ARG A 177 22.95 -2.31 -13.43
C ARG A 177 23.65 -3.61 -13.07
N VAL A 178 23.18 -4.33 -12.07
CA VAL A 178 23.75 -5.68 -11.74
C VAL A 178 23.46 -6.65 -12.87
N ILE A 179 22.24 -6.69 -13.40
CA ILE A 179 21.83 -7.59 -14.48
C ILE A 179 22.62 -7.34 -15.77
N VAL A 180 22.82 -6.09 -16.16
CA VAL A 180 23.60 -5.76 -17.37
C VAL A 180 25.10 -5.93 -17.17
N GLY A 181 25.53 -6.11 -15.91
CA GLY A 181 26.93 -6.23 -15.51
C GLY A 181 27.58 -4.87 -15.27
N TRP A 182 27.87 -4.59 -13.99
CA TRP A 182 28.59 -3.41 -13.57
C TRP A 182 30.06 -3.52 -14.01
N VAL A 183 30.55 -2.53 -14.74
CA VAL A 183 31.96 -2.44 -15.13
C VAL A 183 32.45 -1.02 -14.93
N ARG A 184 33.49 -0.84 -14.13
CA ARG A 184 34.26 0.41 -14.04
C ARG A 184 35.52 0.25 -14.87
N LEU A 185 35.75 1.16 -15.80
CA LEU A 185 36.97 1.18 -16.57
C LEU A 185 38.09 1.82 -15.75
N ARG A 186 39.34 1.37 -16.02
CA ARG A 186 40.52 1.92 -15.36
C ARG A 186 40.64 3.42 -15.70
N GLU A 187 40.92 4.23 -14.69
CA GLU A 187 41.09 5.69 -14.82
C GLU A 187 39.83 6.49 -15.27
N GLU A 188 38.67 5.79 -15.42
CA GLU A 188 37.43 6.48 -15.79
C GLU A 188 36.89 7.30 -14.58
N PRO A 189 36.57 8.59 -14.77
CA PRO A 189 35.90 9.38 -13.74
C PRO A 189 34.59 8.77 -13.34
N TRP A 190 34.22 8.87 -12.04
CA TRP A 190 33.01 8.27 -11.52
C TRP A 190 31.72 8.73 -12.26
N ALA A 191 31.66 10.03 -12.60
CA ALA A 191 30.54 10.59 -13.35
C ALA A 191 30.34 9.94 -14.72
N ASP A 192 31.44 9.65 -15.42
CA ASP A 192 31.41 9.04 -16.76
C ASP A 192 31.04 7.55 -16.65
N THR A 193 31.57 6.83 -15.64
CA THR A 193 31.13 5.48 -15.32
C THR A 193 29.62 5.43 -15.09
N MET A 194 29.07 6.38 -14.30
CA MET A 194 27.64 6.43 -13.99
C MET A 194 26.80 6.73 -15.24
N ARG A 195 27.25 7.67 -16.09
CA ARG A 195 26.59 8.00 -17.36
C ARG A 195 26.56 6.79 -18.28
N ARG A 196 27.72 6.20 -18.54
CA ARG A 196 27.86 5.01 -19.39
C ARG A 196 27.02 3.83 -18.90
N MET A 197 26.96 3.63 -17.57
CA MET A 197 26.15 2.56 -17.00
C MET A 197 24.65 2.86 -17.08
N ARG A 198 24.26 4.12 -17.01
CA ARG A 198 22.86 4.53 -17.26
C ARG A 198 22.46 4.21 -18.69
N ASP A 199 23.24 4.67 -19.67
CA ASP A 199 22.99 4.42 -21.11
C ASP A 199 22.93 2.92 -21.42
N ARG A 200 23.71 2.11 -20.70
CA ARG A 200 23.68 0.65 -20.83
C ARG A 200 22.38 0.03 -20.27
N VAL A 201 21.89 0.55 -19.15
CA VAL A 201 20.60 0.14 -18.59
C VAL A 201 19.45 0.56 -19.52
N ASP A 202 19.45 1.79 -20.01
CA ASP A 202 18.42 2.31 -20.90
C ASP A 202 18.33 1.49 -22.21
N ARG A 203 19.48 1.17 -22.80
CA ARG A 203 19.54 0.23 -23.94
C ARG A 203 18.98 -1.16 -23.61
N ALA A 204 19.29 -1.68 -22.42
CA ALA A 204 18.76 -2.97 -21.99
C ALA A 204 17.23 -2.94 -21.78
N MET A 205 16.71 -1.84 -21.22
CA MET A 205 15.27 -1.65 -21.07
C MET A 205 14.54 -1.58 -22.42
N ASN A 206 15.20 -1.11 -23.48
CA ASN A 206 14.66 -1.11 -24.84
C ASN A 206 14.67 -2.49 -25.51
N ILE A 207 15.65 -3.36 -25.18
CA ILE A 207 15.70 -4.77 -25.67
C ILE A 207 14.49 -5.58 -25.17
N PHE A 208 14.13 -5.36 -23.91
CA PHE A 208 12.92 -5.90 -23.30
C PHE A 208 12.20 -4.71 -22.62
N PRO A 209 11.03 -4.30 -23.10
CA PRO A 209 10.38 -3.05 -22.68
C PRO A 209 10.00 -3.13 -21.18
N ILE A 210 10.97 -2.81 -20.33
CA ILE A 210 10.75 -2.69 -18.89
C ILE A 210 10.26 -1.27 -18.60
N GLN A 211 9.03 -1.18 -18.14
CA GLN A 211 8.47 0.07 -17.67
C GLN A 211 9.11 0.47 -16.32
N PRO A 212 9.38 1.76 -16.06
CA PRO A 212 9.73 2.26 -14.73
C PRO A 212 8.72 1.79 -13.69
N TRP A 213 9.18 1.52 -12.47
CA TRP A 213 8.27 1.12 -11.41
C TRP A 213 7.28 2.22 -11.03
N SER A 214 7.66 3.49 -11.19
CA SER A 214 6.73 4.63 -11.06
C SER A 214 5.56 4.53 -12.03
N SER A 215 5.83 4.29 -13.31
CA SER A 215 4.80 4.18 -14.36
C SER A 215 3.88 2.96 -14.13
N GLN A 216 4.46 1.82 -13.75
CA GLN A 216 3.68 0.63 -13.42
C GLN A 216 2.81 0.84 -12.17
N LEU A 217 3.33 1.56 -11.17
CA LEU A 217 2.59 1.91 -9.97
C LEU A 217 1.43 2.86 -10.28
N ALA A 218 1.69 3.89 -11.09
CA ALA A 218 0.66 4.83 -11.56
C ALA A 218 -0.46 4.10 -12.31
N ARG A 219 -0.11 3.19 -13.22
CA ARG A 219 -1.08 2.34 -13.94
C ARG A 219 -1.93 1.50 -13.00
N ARG A 220 -1.30 0.83 -12.00
CA ARG A 220 -2.04 0.02 -11.01
C ARG A 220 -2.97 0.86 -10.16
N LYS A 221 -2.51 2.05 -9.74
CA LYS A 221 -3.31 2.98 -8.95
C LYS A 221 -4.51 3.50 -9.75
N PHE A 222 -4.31 3.85 -11.01
CA PHE A 222 -5.35 4.31 -11.91
C PHE A 222 -6.43 3.25 -12.15
N ASN A 223 -6.01 2.01 -12.45
CA ASN A 223 -6.95 0.89 -12.62
C ASN A 223 -7.72 0.60 -11.32
N LEU A 224 -7.05 0.68 -10.17
CA LEU A 224 -7.66 0.48 -8.87
C LEU A 224 -8.74 1.54 -8.60
N ALA A 225 -8.48 2.79 -8.96
CA ALA A 225 -9.45 3.88 -8.82
C ALA A 225 -10.72 3.63 -9.64
N GLY A 226 -10.57 3.28 -10.92
CA GLY A 226 -11.72 2.92 -11.76
C GLY A 226 -12.49 1.71 -11.22
N MET A 227 -11.77 0.68 -10.74
CA MET A 227 -12.42 -0.49 -10.15
C MET A 227 -13.24 -0.13 -8.90
N PHE A 228 -12.74 0.76 -8.04
CA PHE A 228 -13.47 1.19 -6.84
C PHE A 228 -14.72 2.01 -7.16
N MET A 229 -14.75 2.71 -8.28
CA MET A 229 -15.90 3.55 -8.67
C MET A 229 -16.98 2.81 -9.44
N LYS A 230 -16.75 1.54 -9.87
CA LYS A 230 -17.75 0.74 -10.60
C LYS A 230 -19.03 0.51 -9.79
N ASN A 231 -18.92 0.27 -8.50
CA ASN A 231 -20.06 0.11 -7.61
C ASN A 231 -19.96 1.08 -6.42
N GLN A 232 -20.83 2.07 -6.39
CA GLN A 232 -20.80 3.14 -5.40
C GLN A 232 -21.27 2.67 -4.00
N GLU A 233 -21.94 1.55 -3.91
CA GLU A 233 -22.43 0.96 -2.65
C GLU A 233 -21.41 0.03 -1.99
N ASP A 234 -20.34 -0.34 -2.70
CA ASP A 234 -19.30 -1.20 -2.17
C ASP A 234 -18.39 -0.46 -1.17
N TRP A 235 -17.90 -1.21 -0.19
CA TRP A 235 -17.01 -0.70 0.85
C TRP A 235 -15.80 0.10 0.34
N PRO A 236 -15.09 -0.29 -0.73
CA PRO A 236 -14.00 0.51 -1.25
C PRO A 236 -14.43 1.91 -1.69
N SER A 237 -15.57 2.03 -2.37
CA SER A 237 -16.14 3.29 -2.80
C SER A 237 -16.58 4.17 -1.61
N ILE A 238 -17.21 3.56 -0.61
CA ILE A 238 -17.63 4.23 0.61
C ILE A 238 -16.40 4.77 1.38
N ILE A 239 -15.36 3.95 1.58
CA ILE A 239 -14.15 4.33 2.33
C ILE A 239 -13.38 5.45 1.62
N ILE A 240 -13.28 5.44 0.29
CA ILE A 240 -12.58 6.49 -0.45
C ILE A 240 -13.29 7.85 -0.33
N ARG A 241 -14.62 7.84 -0.19
CA ARG A 241 -15.42 9.05 0.01
C ARG A 241 -15.44 9.52 1.46
N TRP A 242 -15.10 8.64 2.40
CA TRP A 242 -15.16 8.93 3.81
C TRP A 242 -13.94 9.71 4.30
N HIS A 243 -14.17 10.70 5.13
CA HIS A 243 -13.16 11.49 5.83
C HIS A 243 -13.41 11.43 7.34
N PRO A 244 -12.43 10.95 8.14
CA PRO A 244 -12.58 10.78 9.58
C PRO A 244 -12.64 12.13 10.25
N ASN A 245 -13.39 12.96 10.37
CA ASN A 245 -13.55 14.24 11.07
C ASN A 245 -14.68 15.10 10.50
N THR A 246 -15.60 14.50 9.75
CA THR A 246 -16.76 15.18 9.23
C THR A 246 -18.00 14.94 10.09
N THR A 247 -17.92 15.25 11.38
CA THR A 247 -19.13 15.46 12.16
C THR A 247 -19.83 16.77 11.80
N ASN A 248 -19.14 17.67 11.11
CA ASN A 248 -19.73 18.86 10.50
C ASN A 248 -18.89 19.31 9.31
N SER A 249 -19.40 19.09 8.11
CA SER A 249 -19.08 19.73 6.84
C SER A 249 -17.62 20.16 6.62
N PHE A 250 -16.99 19.56 5.60
CA PHE A 250 -15.68 19.92 5.08
C PHE A 250 -14.53 19.68 6.07
N ALA A 251 -13.85 18.56 5.93
CA ALA A 251 -12.64 18.25 6.69
C ALA A 251 -11.60 19.35 6.47
N PHE A 252 -11.57 20.35 7.35
CA PHE A 252 -10.49 21.31 7.39
C PHE A 252 -9.19 20.55 7.61
N ARG A 253 -8.27 20.65 6.66
CA ARG A 253 -6.92 20.17 6.86
C ARG A 253 -6.34 20.96 8.04
N SER A 254 -5.76 20.26 9.01
CA SER A 254 -5.07 20.91 10.14
C SER A 254 -4.04 21.92 9.64
N ARG A 255 -3.78 23.00 10.44
CA ARG A 255 -2.76 24.00 10.12
C ARG A 255 -1.41 23.32 9.87
N GLY A 256 -0.72 23.72 8.81
CA GLY A 256 0.56 23.16 8.38
C GLY A 256 0.47 22.50 7.01
N ARG A 257 1.58 21.85 6.57
CA ARG A 257 1.60 21.12 5.31
C ARG A 257 0.69 19.88 5.42
N PRO A 258 -0.41 19.81 4.65
CA PRO A 258 -1.34 18.69 4.76
C PRO A 258 -0.64 17.38 4.35
N GLN A 259 -0.97 16.30 5.05
CA GLN A 259 -0.54 14.97 4.62
C GLN A 259 -1.18 14.62 3.26
N ARG A 260 -0.36 14.04 2.37
CA ARG A 260 -0.84 13.59 1.06
C ARG A 260 -1.89 12.49 1.25
N ARG A 261 -3.04 12.66 0.60
CA ARG A 261 -4.10 11.67 0.53
C ARG A 261 -3.93 10.79 -0.71
N TRP A 262 -4.53 9.61 -0.68
CA TRP A 262 -4.46 8.68 -1.81
C TRP A 262 -5.06 9.26 -3.10
N GLU A 263 -6.11 10.04 -2.98
CA GLU A 263 -6.84 10.65 -4.08
C GLU A 263 -6.19 11.94 -4.65
N ASP A 264 -5.24 12.56 -3.93
CA ASP A 264 -4.64 13.83 -4.35
C ASP A 264 -4.06 13.77 -5.77
N ASP A 265 -3.58 12.59 -6.19
CA ASP A 265 -3.08 12.37 -7.55
C ASP A 265 -4.17 12.52 -8.61
N PHE A 266 -5.38 12.06 -8.31
CA PHE A 266 -6.52 12.14 -9.22
C PHE A 266 -7.12 13.54 -9.24
N LEU A 267 -7.25 14.16 -8.06
CA LEU A 267 -7.72 15.55 -7.95
C LEU A 267 -6.82 16.49 -8.75
N GLU A 268 -5.49 16.36 -8.61
CA GLU A 268 -4.52 17.15 -9.35
C GLU A 268 -4.63 16.90 -10.87
N PHE A 269 -4.73 15.65 -11.30
CA PHE A 269 -4.83 15.27 -12.70
C PHE A 269 -6.13 15.77 -13.36
N THR A 270 -7.27 15.59 -12.67
CA THR A 270 -8.59 15.95 -13.23
C THR A 270 -8.87 17.43 -13.17
N SER A 271 -8.35 18.17 -12.18
CA SER A 271 -8.54 19.63 -12.09
C SER A 271 -8.03 20.37 -13.32
N VAL A 272 -6.98 19.86 -13.96
CA VAL A 272 -6.40 20.45 -15.20
C VAL A 272 -7.19 20.02 -16.44
N ARG A 273 -7.63 18.75 -16.52
CA ARG A 273 -8.24 18.17 -17.73
C ARG A 273 -9.76 18.30 -17.79
N PHE A 274 -10.39 18.33 -16.63
CA PHE A 274 -11.84 18.37 -16.48
C PHE A 274 -12.21 19.39 -15.40
N PRO A 275 -11.99 20.70 -15.66
CA PRO A 275 -12.27 21.75 -14.66
C PRO A 275 -13.70 21.65 -14.14
N GLY A 276 -13.84 21.69 -12.81
CA GLY A 276 -15.16 21.65 -12.13
C GLY A 276 -15.80 20.26 -12.01
N ARG A 277 -15.17 19.18 -12.50
CA ARG A 277 -15.67 17.81 -12.34
C ARG A 277 -14.86 17.03 -11.28
N ASP A 278 -15.56 16.30 -10.42
CA ASP A 278 -14.91 15.37 -9.49
C ASP A 278 -14.33 14.17 -10.26
N TRP A 279 -13.13 13.73 -9.91
CA TRP A 279 -12.49 12.57 -10.51
C TRP A 279 -13.33 11.29 -10.36
N ARG A 280 -14.12 11.19 -9.29
CA ARG A 280 -14.98 10.05 -9.01
C ARG A 280 -16.10 9.93 -10.03
N ASP A 281 -16.69 11.06 -10.44
CA ASP A 281 -17.75 11.09 -11.46
C ASP A 281 -17.19 10.73 -12.84
N ILE A 282 -15.93 11.11 -13.10
CA ILE A 282 -15.24 10.74 -14.34
C ILE A 282 -14.91 9.24 -14.34
N ALA A 283 -14.50 8.69 -13.18
CA ALA A 283 -14.11 7.28 -13.05
C ALA A 283 -15.30 6.29 -13.11
N VAL A 284 -16.53 6.75 -12.95
CA VAL A 284 -17.74 5.94 -13.16
C VAL A 284 -17.92 5.61 -14.65
N ASP A 285 -17.58 6.53 -15.54
CA ASP A 285 -17.53 6.27 -16.98
C ASP A 285 -16.26 5.50 -17.35
N GLU A 286 -16.38 4.18 -17.49
CA GLU A 286 -15.24 3.28 -17.73
C GLU A 286 -14.50 3.60 -19.04
N VAL A 287 -15.20 4.03 -20.07
CA VAL A 287 -14.62 4.36 -21.39
C VAL A 287 -13.83 5.66 -21.27
N LEU A 288 -14.43 6.70 -20.72
CA LEU A 288 -13.77 7.98 -20.50
C LEU A 288 -12.58 7.82 -19.59
N TRP A 289 -12.74 7.11 -18.46
CA TRP A 289 -11.65 6.85 -17.51
C TRP A 289 -10.48 6.13 -18.16
N SER A 290 -10.73 5.01 -18.83
CA SER A 290 -9.69 4.22 -19.48
C SER A 290 -8.90 5.00 -20.52
N SER A 291 -9.56 5.91 -21.26
CA SER A 291 -8.92 6.78 -22.26
C SER A 291 -7.89 7.75 -21.64
N GLN A 292 -7.99 8.06 -20.37
CA GLN A 292 -7.11 8.98 -19.66
C GLN A 292 -5.86 8.33 -19.07
N MET A 293 -5.75 7.00 -19.05
CA MET A 293 -4.71 6.26 -18.33
C MET A 293 -3.30 6.62 -18.77
N GLU A 294 -3.00 6.65 -20.07
CA GLU A 294 -1.65 6.95 -20.56
C GLU A 294 -1.24 8.39 -20.23
N ALA A 295 -2.18 9.31 -20.26
CA ALA A 295 -1.92 10.69 -19.89
C ALA A 295 -1.68 10.85 -18.37
N PHE A 296 -2.38 10.09 -17.52
CA PHE A 296 -2.12 10.05 -16.09
C PHE A 296 -0.74 9.48 -15.78
N ILE A 297 -0.33 8.41 -16.47
CA ILE A 297 0.98 7.80 -16.30
C ILE A 297 2.08 8.77 -16.71
N ALA A 298 1.96 9.42 -17.88
CA ALA A 298 2.95 10.37 -18.39
C ALA A 298 3.19 11.55 -17.43
N GLY A 299 2.17 12.02 -16.71
CA GLY A 299 2.30 13.06 -15.70
C GLY A 299 2.93 12.61 -14.38
N ARG A 300 3.24 11.31 -14.22
CA ARG A 300 3.76 10.68 -13.00
C ARG A 300 5.06 9.88 -13.21
N SER A 301 5.59 9.88 -14.43
CA SER A 301 6.81 9.17 -14.82
C SER A 301 8.06 9.97 -14.54
#